data_9ce50b9980a503a493ef141cac0e3604
#
_entry.id   9ce50b9980a503a493ef141cac0e3604
#
_cell.length_a   1.000
_cell.length_b   1.000
_cell.length_c   1.000
_cell.angle_alpha   90.00
_cell.angle_beta   90.00
_cell.angle_gamma   90.00
#
_symmetry.space_group_name_H-M   'P 1'
#
loop_
_entity.id
_entity.type
_entity.pdbx_description
1 polymer ?
#
loop_
_entity_poly.entity_id
_entity_poly.type
_entity_poly.pdbx_seq_one_letter_code
_entity_poly.pdbx_strand_id
1 'polypeptide(L)'
;TYGVNMLAVKDKQPITFDLKSLIQEFVFFQEELYTKEYTHLLNKANKRLEIVAGLIKATDVIDLIVEILRGSSSVKQAKGCLVNGVTTDIRFRSKASEKQAATLDFTETQADAILAMPLSRLVGLELLKLHQENDTLLANIAEYKKILGNKEALHDVIKNRLRAYKKQFNAPRHTELANITAANYVEEIKEEDLYVLIDRFGYTKSVDASSYSRIAPDTLEEYLSLIHISEPTRLALI
;
A
#
# COMPACT_ATOMS: atom_id res chain seq x y z
N THR A 1 -3.43 23.53 26.81
CA THR A 1 -3.84 22.14 26.50
C THR A 1 -3.98 21.98 25.00
N TYR A 2 -3.27 21.02 24.42
CA TYR A 2 -3.35 20.73 23.00
C TYR A 2 -4.43 19.67 22.78
N GLY A 3 -5.45 19.99 22.01
CA GLY A 3 -6.47 19.03 21.60
C GLY A 3 -5.97 18.22 20.40
N VAL A 4 -5.96 16.89 20.51
CA VAL A 4 -5.63 15.99 19.40
C VAL A 4 -6.88 15.21 19.02
N ASN A 5 -7.35 15.37 17.79
CA ASN A 5 -8.46 14.62 17.24
C ASN A 5 -7.95 13.71 16.11
N MET A 6 -7.87 12.40 16.38
CA MET A 6 -7.42 11.41 15.41
C MET A 6 -8.61 10.82 14.65
N LEU A 7 -9.26 11.65 13.84
CA LEU A 7 -10.34 11.21 12.95
C LEU A 7 -9.75 10.54 11.71
N ALA A 8 -10.14 9.30 11.45
CA ALA A 8 -9.75 8.55 10.25
C ALA A 8 -10.93 7.75 9.69
N VAL A 9 -10.80 7.30 8.45
CA VAL A 9 -11.85 6.50 7.79
C VAL A 9 -11.49 5.02 7.90
N LYS A 10 -12.40 4.25 8.52
CA LYS A 10 -12.34 2.78 8.56
C LYS A 10 -13.65 2.23 7.99
N ASP A 11 -13.56 1.27 7.08
CA ASP A 11 -14.71 0.62 6.44
C ASP A 11 -15.72 1.62 5.83
N LYS A 12 -15.19 2.68 5.20
CA LYS A 12 -15.94 3.79 4.58
C LYS A 12 -16.69 4.69 5.58
N GLN A 13 -16.43 4.55 6.88
CA GLN A 13 -17.04 5.38 7.92
C GLN A 13 -15.98 6.19 8.67
N PRO A 14 -16.27 7.46 9.03
CA PRO A 14 -15.36 8.25 9.86
C PRO A 14 -15.44 7.77 11.32
N ILE A 15 -14.27 7.45 11.89
CA ILE A 15 -14.14 6.99 13.28
C ILE A 15 -13.03 7.79 13.96
N THR A 16 -13.27 8.22 15.19
CA THR A 16 -12.23 8.83 16.02
C THR A 16 -11.48 7.74 16.77
N PHE A 17 -10.17 7.67 16.53
CA PHE A 17 -9.29 6.69 17.13
C PHE A 17 -8.53 7.25 18.33
N ASP A 18 -8.20 6.40 19.28
CA ASP A 18 -7.08 6.61 20.19
C ASP A 18 -5.77 6.17 19.51
N LEU A 19 -4.63 6.61 20.04
CA LEU A 19 -3.32 6.31 19.43
C LEU A 19 -3.04 4.80 19.30
N LYS A 20 -3.45 4.03 20.31
CA LYS A 20 -3.23 2.58 20.32
C LYS A 20 -4.05 1.90 19.24
N SER A 21 -5.33 2.21 19.15
CA SER A 21 -6.24 1.64 18.13
C SER A 21 -5.81 2.01 16.72
N LEU A 22 -5.35 3.26 16.52
CA LEU A 22 -4.84 3.70 15.21
C LEU A 22 -3.61 2.89 14.77
N ILE A 23 -2.66 2.63 15.70
CA ILE A 23 -1.49 1.79 15.41
C ILE A 23 -1.89 0.35 15.15
N GLN A 24 -2.83 -0.19 15.92
CA GLN A 24 -3.33 -1.56 15.72
C GLN A 24 -4.00 -1.71 14.35
N GLU A 25 -4.82 -0.75 13.94
CA GLU A 25 -5.47 -0.73 12.64
C GLU A 25 -4.46 -0.65 11.49
N PHE A 26 -3.41 0.18 11.66
CA PHE A 26 -2.31 0.24 10.70
C PHE A 26 -1.60 -1.11 10.56
N VAL A 27 -1.29 -1.79 11.67
CA VAL A 27 -0.64 -3.11 11.63
C VAL A 27 -1.54 -4.13 10.94
N PHE A 28 -2.83 -4.16 11.26
CA PHE A 28 -3.80 -5.04 10.62
C PHE A 28 -3.88 -4.81 9.10
N PHE A 29 -3.96 -3.53 8.70
CA PHE A 29 -3.94 -3.17 7.28
C PHE A 29 -2.65 -3.63 6.58
N GLN A 30 -1.49 -3.51 7.24
CA GLN A 30 -0.23 -4.00 6.67
C GLN A 30 -0.22 -5.53 6.53
N GLU A 31 -0.72 -6.27 7.53
CA GLU A 31 -0.86 -7.73 7.43
C GLU A 31 -1.71 -8.13 6.22
N GLU A 32 -2.86 -7.48 6.03
CA GLU A 32 -3.75 -7.75 4.90
C GLU A 32 -3.08 -7.43 3.55
N LEU A 33 -2.41 -6.27 3.47
CA LEU A 33 -1.73 -5.81 2.27
C LEU A 33 -0.62 -6.78 1.85
N TYR A 34 0.26 -7.16 2.79
CA TYR A 34 1.35 -8.08 2.51
C TYR A 34 0.87 -9.50 2.23
N THR A 35 -0.19 -9.94 2.89
CA THR A 35 -0.82 -11.23 2.57
C THR A 35 -1.33 -11.25 1.13
N LYS A 36 -1.99 -10.21 0.66
CA LYS A 36 -2.42 -10.07 -0.74
C LYS A 36 -1.24 -10.01 -1.70
N GLU A 37 -0.20 -9.23 -1.37
CA GLU A 37 1.02 -9.11 -2.18
C GLU A 37 1.68 -10.49 -2.36
N TYR A 38 1.97 -11.19 -1.27
CA TYR A 38 2.64 -12.50 -1.34
C TYR A 38 1.77 -13.58 -1.96
N THR A 39 0.46 -13.54 -1.78
CA THR A 39 -0.47 -14.42 -2.49
C THR A 39 -0.42 -14.20 -4.00
N HIS A 40 -0.40 -12.94 -4.44
CA HIS A 40 -0.26 -12.61 -5.86
C HIS A 40 1.09 -13.08 -6.43
N LEU A 41 2.19 -12.82 -5.71
CA LEU A 41 3.54 -13.26 -6.10
C LEU A 41 3.64 -14.78 -6.18
N LEU A 42 3.07 -15.50 -5.21
CA LEU A 42 3.01 -16.96 -5.20
C LEU A 42 2.26 -17.49 -6.43
N ASN A 43 1.09 -16.94 -6.73
CA ASN A 43 0.30 -17.35 -7.88
C ASN A 43 1.02 -17.06 -9.21
N LYS A 44 1.69 -15.91 -9.31
CA LYS A 44 2.50 -15.55 -10.48
C LYS A 44 3.69 -16.50 -10.64
N ALA A 45 4.39 -16.81 -9.55
CA ALA A 45 5.52 -17.74 -9.56
C ALA A 45 5.09 -19.16 -9.92
N ASN A 46 3.96 -19.65 -9.40
CA ASN A 46 3.44 -20.98 -9.74
C ASN A 46 3.07 -21.09 -11.24
N LYS A 47 2.38 -20.08 -11.79
CA LYS A 47 2.05 -20.04 -13.22
C LYS A 47 3.31 -20.03 -14.10
N ARG A 48 4.33 -19.29 -13.68
CA ARG A 48 5.60 -19.25 -14.41
C ARG A 48 6.36 -20.57 -14.29
N LEU A 49 6.38 -21.19 -13.10
CA LEU A 49 6.99 -22.49 -12.85
C LEU A 49 6.35 -23.58 -13.73
N GLU A 50 5.02 -23.60 -13.84
CA GLU A 50 4.28 -24.52 -14.72
C GLU A 50 4.80 -24.45 -16.16
N ILE A 51 4.96 -23.23 -16.69
CA ILE A 51 5.46 -23.01 -18.05
C ILE A 51 6.92 -23.47 -18.17
N VAL A 52 7.79 -23.04 -17.25
CA VAL A 52 9.23 -23.38 -17.28
C VAL A 52 9.45 -24.88 -17.15
N ALA A 53 8.73 -25.55 -16.24
CA ALA A 53 8.78 -27.01 -16.10
C ALA A 53 8.32 -27.73 -17.38
N GLY A 54 7.26 -27.22 -18.02
CA GLY A 54 6.82 -27.74 -19.32
C GLY A 54 7.85 -27.55 -20.42
N LEU A 55 8.54 -26.42 -20.49
CA LEU A 55 9.60 -26.16 -21.45
C LEU A 55 10.81 -27.08 -21.23
N ILE A 56 11.22 -27.30 -19.97
CA ILE A 56 12.30 -28.25 -19.63
C ILE A 56 11.90 -29.65 -20.07
N LYS A 57 10.70 -30.13 -19.68
CA LYS A 57 10.18 -31.43 -20.12
C LYS A 57 10.12 -31.58 -21.67
N ALA A 58 9.74 -30.49 -22.35
CA ALA A 58 9.68 -30.47 -23.81
C ALA A 58 11.05 -30.58 -24.46
N THR A 59 12.13 -30.08 -23.85
CA THR A 59 13.49 -30.21 -24.41
C THR A 59 13.98 -31.64 -24.41
N ASP A 60 13.58 -32.47 -23.45
CA ASP A 60 13.93 -33.88 -23.36
C ASP A 60 13.29 -34.70 -24.51
N VAL A 61 12.16 -34.25 -25.03
CA VAL A 61 11.38 -34.90 -26.09
C VAL A 61 11.26 -34.03 -27.35
N ILE A 62 12.23 -33.14 -27.56
CA ILE A 62 12.14 -32.12 -28.61
C ILE A 62 12.04 -32.71 -30.01
N ASP A 63 12.76 -33.80 -30.31
CA ASP A 63 12.71 -34.46 -31.63
C ASP A 63 11.32 -34.99 -31.94
N LEU A 64 10.64 -35.52 -30.93
CA LEU A 64 9.25 -35.97 -31.03
C LEU A 64 8.29 -34.78 -31.25
N ILE A 65 8.49 -33.67 -30.55
CA ILE A 65 7.67 -32.45 -30.71
C ILE A 65 7.85 -31.89 -32.14
N VAL A 66 9.08 -31.85 -32.66
CA VAL A 66 9.34 -31.41 -34.02
C VAL A 66 8.69 -32.37 -35.04
N GLU A 67 8.70 -33.66 -34.76
CA GLU A 67 8.01 -34.65 -35.61
C GLU A 67 6.49 -34.43 -35.59
N ILE A 68 5.89 -34.23 -34.46
CA ILE A 68 4.46 -33.89 -34.31
C ILE A 68 4.12 -32.63 -35.10
N LEU A 69 4.91 -31.55 -34.94
CA LEU A 69 4.67 -30.27 -35.63
C LEU A 69 4.74 -30.43 -37.17
N ARG A 70 5.71 -31.23 -37.68
CA ARG A 70 5.85 -31.48 -39.12
C ARG A 70 4.79 -32.42 -39.69
N GLY A 71 4.29 -33.32 -38.85
CA GLY A 71 3.28 -34.30 -39.22
C GLY A 71 1.85 -33.78 -39.13
N SER A 72 1.63 -32.71 -38.38
CA SER A 72 0.32 -32.12 -38.15
C SER A 72 -0.10 -31.16 -39.27
N SER A 73 -1.36 -31.15 -39.65
CA SER A 73 -1.93 -30.25 -40.65
C SER A 73 -2.30 -28.86 -40.08
N SER A 74 -2.42 -28.74 -38.76
CA SER A 74 -2.76 -27.49 -38.07
C SER A 74 -2.13 -27.40 -36.67
N VAL A 75 -1.91 -26.16 -36.18
CA VAL A 75 -1.41 -25.92 -34.84
C VAL A 75 -2.38 -26.47 -33.77
N LYS A 76 -3.69 -26.43 -34.03
CA LYS A 76 -4.72 -26.98 -33.13
C LYS A 76 -4.57 -28.51 -32.99
N GLN A 77 -4.26 -29.21 -34.06
CA GLN A 77 -4.02 -30.65 -34.03
C GLN A 77 -2.72 -30.99 -33.27
N ALA A 78 -1.64 -30.25 -33.50
CA ALA A 78 -0.41 -30.40 -32.73
C ALA A 78 -0.63 -30.15 -31.21
N LYS A 79 -1.38 -29.11 -30.86
CA LYS A 79 -1.79 -28.85 -29.46
C LYS A 79 -2.60 -30.02 -28.87
N GLY A 80 -3.57 -30.55 -29.62
CA GLY A 80 -4.37 -31.70 -29.16
C GLY A 80 -3.51 -32.94 -28.90
N CYS A 81 -2.46 -33.18 -29.72
CA CYS A 81 -1.52 -34.26 -29.48
C CYS A 81 -0.67 -34.03 -28.22
N LEU A 82 -0.17 -32.81 -28.00
CA LEU A 82 0.65 -32.49 -26.82
C LEU A 82 -0.12 -32.58 -25.51
N VAL A 83 -1.41 -32.19 -25.50
CA VAL A 83 -2.25 -32.15 -24.29
C VAL A 83 -2.94 -33.48 -24.01
N ASN A 84 -3.53 -34.09 -25.04
CA ASN A 84 -4.40 -35.27 -24.88
C ASN A 84 -3.82 -36.55 -25.50
N GLY A 85 -2.59 -36.50 -26.06
CA GLY A 85 -2.02 -37.66 -26.76
C GLY A 85 -2.78 -38.10 -28.01
N VAL A 86 -3.59 -37.20 -28.62
CA VAL A 86 -4.35 -37.53 -29.84
C VAL A 86 -3.42 -37.62 -31.06
N THR A 87 -3.21 -38.81 -31.54
CA THR A 87 -2.28 -39.08 -32.69
C THR A 87 -2.98 -39.20 -34.03
N THR A 88 -4.35 -39.12 -34.05
CA THR A 88 -5.13 -39.26 -35.29
C THR A 88 -4.77 -38.17 -36.30
N ASP A 89 -4.60 -38.58 -37.56
CA ASP A 89 -4.27 -37.74 -38.71
C ASP A 89 -2.91 -37.01 -38.63
N ILE A 90 -2.00 -37.43 -37.70
CA ILE A 90 -0.61 -36.96 -37.63
C ILE A 90 0.31 -38.00 -38.33
N ARG A 91 1.19 -37.53 -39.20
CA ARG A 91 2.13 -38.40 -39.89
C ARG A 91 3.41 -38.56 -39.07
N PHE A 92 3.55 -39.72 -38.44
CA PHE A 92 4.77 -40.10 -37.71
C PHE A 92 5.74 -40.86 -38.60
N ARG A 93 7.04 -40.74 -38.30
CA ARG A 93 8.12 -41.50 -38.99
C ARG A 93 8.15 -42.97 -38.58
N SER A 94 7.78 -43.23 -37.28
CA SER A 94 7.80 -44.58 -36.74
C SER A 94 6.59 -44.81 -35.80
N LYS A 95 6.19 -46.09 -35.67
CA LYS A 95 5.18 -46.50 -34.68
C LYS A 95 5.66 -46.31 -33.24
N ALA A 96 6.98 -46.23 -33.02
CA ALA A 96 7.53 -45.93 -31.70
C ALA A 96 7.28 -44.46 -31.32
N SER A 97 7.48 -43.52 -32.24
CA SER A 97 7.16 -42.08 -32.05
C SER A 97 5.69 -41.87 -31.80
N GLU A 98 4.81 -42.58 -32.52
CA GLU A 98 3.36 -42.50 -32.33
C GLU A 98 2.96 -42.94 -30.90
N LYS A 99 3.52 -44.06 -30.40
CA LYS A 99 3.28 -44.53 -29.04
C LYS A 99 3.82 -43.55 -27.98
N GLN A 100 4.99 -42.98 -28.20
CA GLN A 100 5.54 -41.96 -27.30
C GLN A 100 4.70 -40.68 -27.31
N ALA A 101 4.21 -40.24 -28.47
CA ALA A 101 3.33 -39.08 -28.59
C ALA A 101 2.01 -39.28 -27.82
N ALA A 102 1.46 -40.50 -27.83
CA ALA A 102 0.25 -40.84 -27.08
C ALA A 102 0.45 -40.80 -25.54
N THR A 103 1.69 -40.80 -25.04
CA THR A 103 2.01 -40.71 -23.60
C THR A 103 2.32 -39.27 -23.13
N LEU A 104 2.30 -38.32 -24.07
CA LEU A 104 2.51 -36.92 -23.70
C LEU A 104 1.30 -36.39 -22.92
N ASP A 105 1.61 -35.67 -21.85
CA ASP A 105 0.65 -35.08 -20.91
C ASP A 105 1.14 -33.69 -20.52
N PHE A 106 0.94 -32.72 -21.43
CA PHE A 106 1.22 -31.30 -21.16
C PHE A 106 -0.06 -30.56 -20.86
N THR A 107 0.01 -29.56 -20.00
CA THR A 107 -1.14 -28.66 -19.81
C THR A 107 -1.34 -27.77 -21.04
N GLU A 108 -2.53 -27.20 -21.20
CA GLU A 108 -2.79 -26.29 -22.33
C GLU A 108 -1.85 -25.10 -22.34
N THR A 109 -1.55 -24.53 -21.16
CA THR A 109 -0.61 -23.42 -20.99
C THR A 109 0.82 -23.80 -21.39
N GLN A 110 1.24 -25.01 -21.05
CA GLN A 110 2.53 -25.56 -21.46
C GLN A 110 2.59 -25.79 -22.96
N ALA A 111 1.57 -26.40 -23.55
CA ALA A 111 1.49 -26.65 -24.97
C ALA A 111 1.55 -25.34 -25.79
N ASP A 112 0.83 -24.31 -25.38
CA ASP A 112 0.87 -23.00 -26.02
C ASP A 112 2.29 -22.38 -25.92
N ALA A 113 2.96 -22.48 -24.76
CA ALA A 113 4.32 -22.00 -24.59
C ALA A 113 5.34 -22.76 -25.45
N ILE A 114 5.18 -24.09 -25.57
CA ILE A 114 6.02 -24.94 -26.40
C ILE A 114 5.86 -24.58 -27.88
N LEU A 115 4.61 -24.43 -28.35
CA LEU A 115 4.31 -24.08 -29.73
C LEU A 115 4.78 -22.66 -30.12
N ALA A 116 4.80 -21.74 -29.15
CA ALA A 116 5.32 -20.38 -29.33
C ALA A 116 6.85 -20.28 -29.18
N MET A 117 7.54 -21.36 -28.80
CA MET A 117 8.97 -21.34 -28.53
C MET A 117 9.79 -21.29 -29.82
N PRO A 118 10.66 -20.29 -30.01
CA PRO A 118 11.56 -20.26 -31.17
C PRO A 118 12.64 -21.35 -31.06
N LEU A 119 13.01 -21.94 -32.18
CA LEU A 119 14.05 -22.97 -32.25
C LEU A 119 15.41 -22.52 -31.68
N SER A 120 15.70 -21.24 -31.71
CA SER A 120 16.92 -20.66 -31.11
C SER A 120 17.04 -20.89 -29.60
N ARG A 121 15.94 -21.11 -28.90
CA ARG A 121 15.96 -21.43 -27.46
C ARG A 121 16.38 -22.85 -27.11
N LEU A 122 16.54 -23.70 -28.11
CA LEU A 122 17.01 -25.08 -27.94
C LEU A 122 18.54 -25.18 -27.81
N VAL A 123 19.24 -24.06 -27.86
CA VAL A 123 20.71 -24.04 -27.69
C VAL A 123 21.02 -24.25 -26.19
N GLY A 124 22.07 -25.04 -25.91
CA GLY A 124 22.41 -25.50 -24.56
C GLY A 124 22.57 -24.39 -23.49
N LEU A 125 22.99 -23.16 -23.88
CA LEU A 125 23.07 -22.02 -22.97
C LEU A 125 21.67 -21.53 -22.48
N GLU A 126 20.65 -21.62 -23.33
CA GLU A 126 19.28 -21.24 -22.95
C GLU A 126 18.65 -22.31 -22.03
N LEU A 127 19.00 -23.58 -22.20
CA LEU A 127 18.59 -24.66 -21.30
C LEU A 127 19.11 -24.44 -19.87
N LEU A 128 20.37 -24.05 -19.72
CA LEU A 128 20.96 -23.72 -18.44
C LEU A 128 20.21 -22.57 -17.77
N LYS A 129 19.78 -21.54 -18.52
CA LYS A 129 18.97 -20.44 -17.99
C LYS A 129 17.59 -20.90 -17.52
N LEU A 130 16.94 -21.82 -18.26
CA LEU A 130 15.65 -22.40 -17.86
C LEU A 130 15.77 -23.19 -16.55
N HIS A 131 16.82 -23.96 -16.36
CA HIS A 131 17.09 -24.67 -15.10
C HIS A 131 17.35 -23.70 -13.95
N GLN A 132 18.17 -22.67 -14.17
CA GLN A 132 18.40 -21.63 -13.17
C GLN A 132 17.12 -20.87 -12.81
N GLU A 133 16.28 -20.55 -13.80
CA GLU A 133 14.97 -19.92 -13.57
C GLU A 133 14.06 -20.85 -12.76
N ASN A 134 14.03 -22.14 -13.07
CA ASN A 134 13.28 -23.15 -12.32
C ASN A 134 13.69 -23.19 -10.85
N ASP A 135 15.00 -23.25 -10.57
CA ASP A 135 15.52 -23.30 -9.20
C ASP A 135 15.21 -22.01 -8.43
N THR A 136 15.34 -20.86 -9.07
CA THR A 136 14.98 -19.56 -8.45
C THR A 136 13.49 -19.48 -8.17
N LEU A 137 12.62 -19.96 -9.07
CA LEU A 137 11.17 -19.98 -8.85
C LEU A 137 10.79 -20.91 -7.70
N LEU A 138 11.41 -22.10 -7.60
CA LEU A 138 11.18 -23.03 -6.50
C LEU A 138 11.59 -22.42 -5.14
N ALA A 139 12.75 -21.76 -5.09
CA ALA A 139 13.22 -21.08 -3.89
C ALA A 139 12.24 -19.94 -3.47
N ASN A 140 11.83 -19.10 -4.42
CA ASN A 140 10.88 -18.02 -4.18
C ASN A 140 9.51 -18.54 -3.70
N ILE A 141 9.00 -19.61 -4.31
CA ILE A 141 7.74 -20.25 -3.92
C ILE A 141 7.82 -20.79 -2.49
N ALA A 142 8.95 -21.41 -2.13
CA ALA A 142 9.18 -21.90 -0.78
C ALA A 142 9.19 -20.75 0.24
N GLU A 143 9.85 -19.64 -0.08
CA GLU A 143 9.89 -18.43 0.73
C GLU A 143 8.48 -17.83 0.89
N TYR A 144 7.74 -17.64 -0.21
CA TYR A 144 6.39 -17.06 -0.15
C TYR A 144 5.42 -17.94 0.65
N LYS A 145 5.50 -19.27 0.50
CA LYS A 145 4.73 -20.22 1.31
C LYS A 145 5.08 -20.11 2.81
N LYS A 146 6.36 -19.95 3.15
CA LYS A 146 6.82 -19.76 4.53
C LYS A 146 6.26 -18.47 5.13
N ILE A 147 6.29 -17.36 4.37
CA ILE A 147 5.78 -16.07 4.82
C ILE A 147 4.26 -16.12 5.02
N LEU A 148 3.52 -16.73 4.09
CA LEU A 148 2.06 -16.86 4.18
C LEU A 148 1.61 -17.86 5.26
N GLY A 149 2.40 -18.88 5.53
CA GLY A 149 2.08 -19.93 6.52
C GLY A 149 2.42 -19.56 7.97
N ASN A 150 3.22 -18.51 8.19
CA ASN A 150 3.66 -18.11 9.53
C ASN A 150 3.50 -16.60 9.75
N LYS A 151 2.64 -16.23 10.71
CA LYS A 151 2.44 -14.82 11.08
C LYS A 151 3.71 -14.12 11.54
N GLU A 152 4.60 -14.79 12.24
CA GLU A 152 5.87 -14.21 12.68
C GLU A 152 6.76 -13.86 11.50
N ALA A 153 6.84 -14.75 10.50
CA ALA A 153 7.58 -14.48 9.27
C ALA A 153 7.01 -13.27 8.51
N LEU A 154 5.68 -13.16 8.44
CA LEU A 154 5.01 -11.99 7.84
C LEU A 154 5.33 -10.71 8.62
N HIS A 155 5.26 -10.75 9.95
CA HIS A 155 5.63 -9.60 10.79
C HIS A 155 7.09 -9.19 10.65
N ASP A 156 8.00 -10.15 10.47
CA ASP A 156 9.42 -9.83 10.24
C ASP A 156 9.65 -9.16 8.90
N VAL A 157 8.92 -9.54 7.86
CA VAL A 157 8.93 -8.84 6.58
C VAL A 157 8.45 -7.40 6.75
N ILE A 158 7.30 -7.19 7.44
CA ILE A 158 6.75 -5.86 7.72
C ILE A 158 7.77 -5.02 8.51
N LYS A 159 8.34 -5.56 9.59
CA LYS A 159 9.36 -4.87 10.39
C LYS A 159 10.57 -4.47 9.57
N ASN A 160 11.07 -5.36 8.72
CA ASN A 160 12.24 -5.08 7.90
C ASN A 160 11.98 -3.97 6.87
N ARG A 161 10.80 -3.97 6.24
CA ARG A 161 10.39 -2.87 5.34
C ARG A 161 10.24 -1.54 6.09
N LEU A 162 9.60 -1.55 7.26
CA LEU A 162 9.46 -0.35 8.10
C LEU A 162 10.83 0.19 8.56
N ARG A 163 11.78 -0.71 8.91
CA ARG A 163 13.16 -0.31 9.23
C ARG A 163 13.88 0.31 8.04
N ALA A 164 13.68 -0.21 6.83
CA ALA A 164 14.24 0.36 5.62
C ALA A 164 13.68 1.77 5.36
N TYR A 165 12.37 1.96 5.48
CA TYR A 165 11.74 3.28 5.36
C TYR A 165 12.23 4.25 6.44
N LYS A 166 12.34 3.79 7.70
CA LYS A 166 12.90 4.60 8.78
C LYS A 166 14.33 5.08 8.44
N LYS A 167 15.17 4.20 7.88
CA LYS A 167 16.53 4.56 7.47
C LYS A 167 16.56 5.58 6.33
N GLN A 168 15.65 5.42 5.35
CA GLN A 168 15.55 6.29 4.17
C GLN A 168 15.01 7.69 4.51
N PHE A 169 14.00 7.76 5.39
CA PHE A 169 13.28 8.99 5.74
C PHE A 169 13.56 9.47 7.17
N ASN A 170 14.71 9.11 7.73
CA ASN A 170 15.06 9.52 9.08
C ASN A 170 15.32 11.03 9.12
N ALA A 171 14.42 11.75 9.81
CA ALA A 171 14.61 13.16 10.12
C ALA A 171 14.83 13.35 11.62
N PRO A 172 15.69 14.29 12.04
CA PRO A 172 15.84 14.63 13.45
C PRO A 172 14.53 15.20 14.01
N ARG A 173 14.28 14.95 15.28
CA ARG A 173 13.10 15.48 15.95
C ARG A 173 13.23 16.99 16.12
N HIS A 174 12.27 17.77 15.65
CA HIS A 174 12.25 19.23 15.79
C HIS A 174 11.78 19.70 17.17
N THR A 175 10.99 18.86 17.87
CA THR A 175 10.44 19.21 19.18
C THR A 175 11.35 18.72 20.28
N GLU A 176 11.72 19.59 21.21
CA GLU A 176 12.46 19.23 22.42
C GLU A 176 11.52 18.69 23.49
N LEU A 177 11.97 17.68 24.23
CA LEU A 177 11.29 17.19 25.42
C LEU A 177 11.90 17.90 26.63
N ALA A 178 11.23 18.94 27.13
CA ALA A 178 11.63 19.60 28.36
C ALA A 178 10.83 19.02 29.53
N ASN A 179 11.49 18.63 30.61
CA ASN A 179 10.85 18.28 31.87
C ASN A 179 10.47 19.58 32.61
N ILE A 180 9.46 20.27 32.12
CA ILE A 180 8.90 21.42 32.81
C ILE A 180 7.85 20.88 33.76
N THR A 181 8.14 20.95 35.08
CA THR A 181 7.30 20.42 36.15
C THR A 181 6.01 21.25 36.37
N ALA A 182 5.92 22.46 35.85
CA ALA A 182 4.70 23.25 35.76
C ALA A 182 4.82 24.26 34.61
N ALA A 183 3.87 24.24 33.70
CA ALA A 183 3.66 25.39 32.82
C ALA A 183 2.99 26.46 33.64
N ASN A 184 3.74 27.48 34.09
CA ASN A 184 3.14 28.68 34.59
C ASN A 184 2.48 29.37 33.39
N TYR A 185 1.18 29.23 33.29
CA TYR A 185 0.38 30.02 32.35
C TYR A 185 0.37 31.45 32.91
N VAL A 186 1.22 32.30 32.37
CA VAL A 186 1.12 33.76 32.58
C VAL A 186 0.11 34.20 31.54
N GLU A 187 -1.07 34.59 32.02
CA GLU A 187 -2.06 35.23 31.18
C GLU A 187 -1.47 36.55 30.68
N GLU A 188 -1.13 36.61 29.40
CA GLU A 188 -0.76 37.89 28.77
C GLU A 188 -1.99 38.76 28.75
N ILE A 189 -2.05 39.66 29.71
CA ILE A 189 -3.06 40.70 29.74
C ILE A 189 -2.71 41.66 28.60
N LYS A 190 -3.45 41.54 27.51
CA LYS A 190 -3.35 42.52 26.41
C LYS A 190 -3.91 43.80 26.91
N GLU A 191 -3.10 44.84 26.95
CA GLU A 191 -3.55 46.21 27.19
C GLU A 191 -4.35 46.65 25.96
N GLU A 192 -5.63 46.88 26.15
CA GLU A 192 -6.53 47.37 25.10
C GLU A 192 -7.14 48.66 25.56
N ASP A 193 -7.07 49.69 24.72
CA ASP A 193 -7.78 50.97 24.97
C ASP A 193 -9.27 50.77 24.79
N LEU A 194 -10.01 50.95 25.87
CA LEU A 194 -11.47 50.79 25.90
C LEU A 194 -12.17 52.11 26.25
N TYR A 195 -13.25 52.40 25.55
CA TYR A 195 -14.17 53.47 25.86
C TYR A 195 -15.36 52.89 26.61
N VAL A 196 -15.64 53.43 27.81
CA VAL A 196 -16.81 53.07 28.61
C VAL A 196 -17.85 54.17 28.44
N LEU A 197 -18.98 53.81 27.87
CA LEU A 197 -20.13 54.68 27.68
C LEU A 197 -21.12 54.43 28.80
N ILE A 198 -21.62 55.51 29.45
CA ILE A 198 -22.60 55.43 30.55
C ILE A 198 -23.87 56.18 30.13
N ASP A 199 -25.00 55.51 30.09
CA ASP A 199 -26.28 56.12 29.76
C ASP A 199 -26.94 56.77 30.97
N ARG A 200 -28.02 57.52 30.70
CA ARG A 200 -28.81 58.23 31.77
C ARG A 200 -29.49 57.31 32.78
N PHE A 201 -29.55 56.01 32.51
CA PHE A 201 -30.12 55.00 33.39
C PHE A 201 -29.06 54.28 34.24
N GLY A 202 -27.77 54.60 33.99
CA GLY A 202 -26.65 54.01 34.69
C GLY A 202 -26.14 52.72 34.07
N TYR A 203 -26.60 52.31 32.88
CA TYR A 203 -26.02 51.18 32.17
C TYR A 203 -24.69 51.57 31.58
N THR A 204 -23.75 50.67 31.68
CA THR A 204 -22.39 50.83 31.13
C THR A 204 -22.14 49.86 29.97
N LYS A 205 -21.53 50.36 28.90
CA LYS A 205 -21.11 49.58 27.76
C LYS A 205 -19.64 49.90 27.43
N SER A 206 -18.80 48.87 27.33
CA SER A 206 -17.42 49.02 26.88
C SER A 206 -17.35 48.76 25.35
N VAL A 207 -16.62 49.60 24.66
CA VAL A 207 -16.36 49.50 23.23
C VAL A 207 -14.89 49.78 22.95
N ASP A 208 -14.31 49.07 21.99
CA ASP A 208 -12.94 49.31 21.51
C ASP A 208 -12.86 50.63 20.71
N ALA A 209 -11.66 51.17 20.57
CA ALA A 209 -11.43 52.45 19.90
C ALA A 209 -11.93 52.44 18.42
N SER A 210 -11.83 51.30 17.74
CA SER A 210 -12.27 51.13 16.37
C SER A 210 -13.81 51.16 16.26
N SER A 211 -14.49 50.55 17.19
CA SER A 211 -15.95 50.54 17.28
C SER A 211 -16.49 51.91 17.73
N TYR A 212 -15.80 52.59 18.67
CA TYR A 212 -16.15 53.92 19.10
C TYR A 212 -16.15 54.94 17.96
N SER A 213 -15.12 54.92 17.10
CA SER A 213 -15.00 55.81 15.95
C SER A 213 -16.09 55.65 14.90
N ARG A 214 -16.83 54.55 14.91
CA ARG A 214 -17.94 54.25 13.98
C ARG A 214 -19.33 54.64 14.55
N ILE A 215 -19.40 55.01 15.84
CA ILE A 215 -20.67 55.40 16.44
C ILE A 215 -21.07 56.79 15.91
N ALA A 216 -22.30 56.90 15.43
CA ALA A 216 -22.80 58.17 14.92
C ALA A 216 -22.88 59.20 16.10
N PRO A 217 -22.57 60.50 15.83
CA PRO A 217 -22.59 61.54 16.87
C PRO A 217 -23.92 61.62 17.62
N ASP A 218 -25.03 61.49 16.92
CA ASP A 218 -26.39 61.54 17.51
C ASP A 218 -26.62 60.40 18.55
N THR A 219 -26.01 59.26 18.37
CA THR A 219 -26.09 58.12 19.29
C THR A 219 -25.22 58.35 20.52
N LEU A 220 -24.13 59.10 20.42
CA LEU A 220 -23.26 59.48 21.53
C LEU A 220 -23.92 60.48 22.50
N GLU A 221 -24.84 61.33 21.99
CA GLU A 221 -25.61 62.28 22.84
C GLU A 221 -26.56 61.58 23.81
N GLU A 222 -26.91 60.33 23.61
CA GLU A 222 -27.71 59.53 24.53
C GLU A 222 -26.92 59.10 25.79
N TYR A 223 -25.58 59.20 25.78
CA TYR A 223 -24.72 58.83 26.89
C TYR A 223 -24.33 60.03 27.73
N LEU A 224 -24.42 59.88 29.02
CA LEU A 224 -24.12 60.98 30.01
C LEU A 224 -22.60 61.14 30.20
N SER A 225 -21.84 60.12 30.05
CA SER A 225 -20.40 60.13 30.30
C SER A 225 -19.64 59.18 29.43
N LEU A 226 -18.44 59.59 29.05
CA LEU A 226 -17.45 58.81 28.32
C LEU A 226 -16.18 58.72 29.16
N ILE A 227 -15.74 57.52 29.45
CA ILE A 227 -14.47 57.27 30.14
C ILE A 227 -13.56 56.49 29.20
N HIS A 228 -12.38 57.04 28.91
CA HIS A 228 -11.35 56.35 28.18
C HIS A 228 -10.42 55.66 29.16
N ILE A 229 -10.21 54.35 29.02
CA ILE A 229 -9.33 53.56 29.87
C ILE A 229 -8.22 53.02 28.98
N SER A 230 -7.00 53.53 29.19
CA SER A 230 -5.77 53.16 28.43
C SER A 230 -4.89 52.14 29.18
N GLU A 231 -5.20 51.88 30.47
CA GLU A 231 -4.47 50.91 31.27
C GLU A 231 -5.44 49.97 31.99
N PRO A 232 -5.07 48.69 32.24
CA PRO A 232 -5.92 47.76 32.96
C PRO A 232 -6.08 48.23 34.40
N THR A 233 -7.20 48.90 34.69
CA THR A 233 -7.55 49.28 36.06
C THR A 233 -7.91 48.00 36.80
N ARG A 234 -7.06 47.53 37.72
CA ARG A 234 -7.46 46.56 38.72
C ARG A 234 -8.57 47.17 39.53
N LEU A 235 -9.79 46.70 39.35
CA LEU A 235 -10.88 46.92 40.31
C LEU A 235 -10.38 46.38 41.65
N ALA A 236 -9.92 47.28 42.54
CA ALA A 236 -9.76 46.96 43.94
C ALA A 236 -11.16 46.66 44.47
N LEU A 237 -11.43 45.42 44.78
CA LEU A 237 -12.59 45.02 45.54
C LEU A 237 -12.56 45.78 46.89
N ILE A 238 -13.46 46.68 47.05
CA ILE A 238 -13.83 47.27 48.39
C ILE A 238 -14.71 46.25 49.08
#